data_ae506a1c598f887a1545cf4583ec736c
#
_entry.id   ae506a1c598f887a1545cf4583ec736c
#
_cell.length_a   1.000
_cell.length_b   1.000
_cell.length_c   1.000
_cell.angle_alpha   90.00
_cell.angle_beta   90.00
_cell.angle_gamma   90.00
#
_symmetry.space_group_name_H-M   'P 1'
#
loop_
_entity.id
_entity.type
_entity.pdbx_description
1 polymer ?
#
loop_
_entity_poly.entity_id
_entity_poly.type
_entity_poly.pdbx_seq_one_letter_code
_entity_poly.pdbx_strand_id
1 'polypeptide(L)'
;MMQRRAFLKQSAAAAVGLMGASGWLRGESRAAGAEAFETRSSFKSDDPVLSMTWKAAIAALAGNVMTLPNYSKPVLTEGSVYHGVWLECAPQEGLVYSRFRPEIARNNHTVFFDLQRADGLLPCAVKTTGVEYSQLQLVVPIAATAYELARETGDEALMEQAYQAWSRYDAFLMKYRNTRGTGLIEAFCTFDTGQDNSPRWRGIPNQCMDKDARWCPKAKGMPRLCPDLSASAYGGRVALAAIARALGKNAEADQWEESAHGIGRLIVERLYCAKDGAFYDVDTNDRFVRVLSVANMRVLGEHVASQGIFENMYAKQLHNKKAFWAPYPMPSIALDDPEFVRPIPRNSWGGASQALTALRAPRWMEHYGKPAELAWMMGRWIEAITRHIEFRQQMDPLTGDFTLPDPGGYSPAALVFVDFLWRLHGVRAVGETLEWNVRAPEGERTEFSQKTGRGTALLEYRKDVAELTLHGKKLATVCGTGRLITDREGKLMAAVGTAETAVDLTMAVPGQKSRRVHLLPNERAEV
;
A
#
# COMPACT_ATOMS: atom_id res chain seq x y z
N MET A 1 8.05 31.15 -6.41
CA MET A 1 9.14 30.26 -6.88
C MET A 1 10.51 30.63 -6.29
N MET A 2 11.02 31.87 -6.42
CA MET A 2 12.35 32.24 -5.89
C MET A 2 12.52 32.10 -4.36
N GLN A 3 11.50 32.40 -3.56
CA GLN A 3 11.58 32.29 -2.08
C GLN A 3 11.58 30.83 -1.57
N ARG A 4 10.96 29.86 -2.27
CA ARG A 4 11.01 28.42 -1.93
C ARG A 4 12.42 27.83 -2.07
N ARG A 5 13.17 28.23 -3.11
CA ARG A 5 14.55 27.73 -3.32
C ARG A 5 15.52 28.17 -2.21
N ALA A 6 15.34 29.36 -1.65
CA ALA A 6 16.19 29.87 -0.57
C ALA A 6 15.94 29.11 0.75
N PHE A 7 14.68 28.77 1.05
CA PHE A 7 14.30 28.04 2.26
C PHE A 7 14.84 26.60 2.25
N LEU A 8 14.72 25.89 1.13
CA LEU A 8 15.21 24.51 0.99
C LEU A 8 16.75 24.42 1.08
N LYS A 9 17.48 25.42 0.58
CA LYS A 9 18.95 25.46 0.70
C LYS A 9 19.42 25.67 2.14
N GLN A 10 18.69 26.41 2.97
CA GLN A 10 19.04 26.61 4.38
C GLN A 10 18.74 25.35 5.23
N SER A 11 17.68 24.60 4.93
CA SER A 11 17.35 23.36 5.64
C SER A 11 18.34 22.22 5.36
N ALA A 12 18.88 22.15 4.13
CA ALA A 12 19.88 21.15 3.77
C ALA A 12 21.22 21.32 4.51
N ALA A 13 21.62 22.58 4.79
CA ALA A 13 22.86 22.88 5.51
C ALA A 13 22.80 22.53 7.02
N ALA A 14 21.61 22.56 7.62
CA ALA A 14 21.42 22.21 9.04
C ALA A 14 21.42 20.68 9.28
N ALA A 15 21.03 19.87 8.29
CA ALA A 15 20.97 18.41 8.41
C ALA A 15 22.34 17.72 8.40
N VAL A 16 23.38 18.35 7.85
CA VAL A 16 24.73 17.77 7.76
C VAL A 16 25.50 17.81 9.09
N GLY A 17 25.08 18.63 10.06
CA GLY A 17 25.78 18.83 11.32
C GLY A 17 25.45 17.83 12.44
N LEU A 18 24.45 16.95 12.31
CA LEU A 18 23.96 16.07 13.39
C LEU A 18 24.21 14.57 13.19
N MET A 19 24.90 14.15 12.13
CA MET A 19 25.23 12.74 11.87
C MET A 19 26.63 12.29 12.33
N GLY A 20 27.26 13.00 13.20
CA GLY A 20 28.57 12.65 13.76
C GLY A 20 28.50 12.17 15.20
N ALA A 21 28.44 10.88 15.41
CA ALA A 21 28.92 10.08 16.55
C ALA A 21 27.92 9.05 17.11
N SER A 22 27.65 7.98 16.37
CA SER A 22 27.37 6.66 17.00
C SER A 22 27.29 5.56 15.92
N GLY A 23 28.30 4.71 15.80
CA GLY A 23 28.13 3.42 15.15
C GLY A 23 29.14 2.95 14.12
N TRP A 24 30.40 2.80 14.50
CA TRP A 24 31.46 2.19 13.67
C TRP A 24 31.39 0.65 13.54
N LEU A 25 30.40 -0.02 14.17
CA LEU A 25 30.26 -1.49 14.12
C LEU A 25 29.02 -2.00 13.33
N ARG A 26 28.30 -1.11 12.64
CA ARG A 26 27.17 -1.50 11.75
C ARG A 26 27.39 -1.14 10.27
N GLY A 27 28.58 -0.66 9.90
CA GLY A 27 28.84 -0.10 8.57
C GLY A 27 28.90 -1.15 7.44
N GLU A 28 29.46 -2.31 7.68
CA GLU A 28 29.69 -3.30 6.61
C GLU A 28 28.40 -4.02 6.15
N SER A 29 27.47 -4.32 7.07
CA SER A 29 26.20 -4.94 6.69
C SER A 29 25.24 -3.96 5.99
N ARG A 30 25.35 -2.65 6.28
CA ARG A 30 24.56 -1.60 5.62
C ARG A 30 25.05 -1.32 4.20
N ALA A 31 26.36 -1.36 3.95
CA ALA A 31 26.95 -1.16 2.63
C ALA A 31 26.59 -2.32 1.68
N ALA A 32 26.71 -3.57 2.13
CA ALA A 32 26.33 -4.75 1.35
C ALA A 32 24.82 -4.81 1.05
N GLY A 33 23.96 -4.32 1.97
CA GLY A 33 22.54 -4.18 1.73
C GLY A 33 22.21 -3.14 0.65
N ALA A 34 22.87 -1.98 0.65
CA ALA A 34 22.67 -0.92 -0.33
C ALA A 34 23.12 -1.32 -1.74
N GLU A 35 24.24 -2.01 -1.88
CA GLU A 35 24.72 -2.54 -3.17
C GLU A 35 23.73 -3.52 -3.82
N ALA A 36 23.07 -4.37 -3.03
CA ALA A 36 22.06 -5.31 -3.55
C ALA A 36 20.80 -4.60 -4.10
N PHE A 37 20.45 -3.43 -3.60
CA PHE A 37 19.33 -2.62 -4.11
C PHE A 37 19.62 -2.06 -5.50
N GLU A 38 20.79 -1.49 -5.72
CA GLU A 38 21.16 -0.86 -6.99
C GLU A 38 21.23 -1.84 -8.15
N THR A 39 21.34 -3.14 -7.88
CA THR A 39 21.41 -4.17 -8.94
C THR A 39 20.06 -4.50 -9.58
N ARG A 40 18.93 -4.29 -8.90
CA ARG A 40 17.58 -4.61 -9.41
C ARG A 40 16.74 -3.41 -9.75
N SER A 41 16.87 -2.35 -8.98
CA SER A 41 16.18 -1.09 -9.21
C SER A 41 17.06 0.05 -8.74
N SER A 42 17.25 1.08 -9.56
CA SER A 42 18.04 2.24 -9.21
C SER A 42 17.34 3.54 -9.57
N PHE A 43 17.64 4.56 -8.79
CA PHE A 43 17.23 5.92 -9.03
C PHE A 43 18.44 6.84 -8.88
N LYS A 44 18.67 7.71 -9.86
CA LYS A 44 19.69 8.74 -9.84
C LYS A 44 19.06 10.05 -10.24
N SER A 45 19.35 11.12 -9.51
CA SER A 45 18.88 12.47 -9.81
C SER A 45 19.96 13.48 -9.47
N ASP A 46 20.03 14.55 -10.23
CA ASP A 46 20.82 15.74 -9.91
C ASP A 46 20.09 16.69 -8.93
N ASP A 47 18.81 16.43 -8.63
CA ASP A 47 18.13 17.02 -7.47
C ASP A 47 18.72 16.42 -6.18
N PRO A 48 19.40 17.22 -5.36
CA PRO A 48 20.08 16.73 -4.16
C PRO A 48 19.09 16.23 -3.10
N VAL A 49 17.89 16.81 -3.01
CA VAL A 49 16.88 16.42 -2.01
C VAL A 49 16.28 15.07 -2.36
N LEU A 50 15.87 14.86 -3.60
CA LEU A 50 15.38 13.55 -4.07
C LEU A 50 16.45 12.48 -3.94
N SER A 51 17.69 12.78 -4.33
CA SER A 51 18.81 11.84 -4.24
C SER A 51 19.16 11.46 -2.80
N MET A 52 19.17 12.43 -1.86
CA MET A 52 19.38 12.16 -0.44
C MET A 52 18.22 11.35 0.17
N THR A 53 16.98 11.71 -0.16
CA THR A 53 15.79 10.99 0.35
C THR A 53 15.74 9.56 -0.15
N TRP A 54 16.09 9.31 -1.42
CA TRP A 54 16.22 7.95 -1.95
C TRP A 54 17.23 7.12 -1.18
N LYS A 55 18.44 7.64 -1.00
CA LYS A 55 19.50 6.96 -0.24
C LYS A 55 19.07 6.68 1.20
N ALA A 56 18.42 7.65 1.86
CA ALA A 56 17.90 7.48 3.21
C ALA A 56 16.80 6.41 3.28
N ALA A 57 15.88 6.36 2.29
CA ALA A 57 14.84 5.33 2.23
C ALA A 57 15.43 3.93 2.09
N ILE A 58 16.37 3.76 1.15
CA ILE A 58 17.05 2.48 0.93
C ILE A 58 17.83 2.05 2.19
N ALA A 59 18.54 2.98 2.84
CA ALA A 59 19.26 2.69 4.08
C ALA A 59 18.32 2.29 5.22
N ALA A 60 17.16 2.95 5.37
CA ALA A 60 16.16 2.61 6.37
C ALA A 60 15.59 1.20 6.13
N LEU A 61 15.20 0.90 4.89
CA LEU A 61 14.68 -0.41 4.51
C LEU A 61 15.72 -1.53 4.73
N ALA A 62 16.96 -1.33 4.28
CA ALA A 62 18.04 -2.29 4.49
C ALA A 62 18.33 -2.52 5.99
N GLY A 63 18.28 -1.45 6.80
CA GLY A 63 18.48 -1.52 8.25
C GLY A 63 17.37 -2.23 9.01
N ASN A 64 16.18 -2.32 8.43
CA ASN A 64 15.01 -2.98 9.02
C ASN A 64 14.86 -4.46 8.59
N VAL A 65 15.74 -4.97 7.75
CA VAL A 65 15.80 -6.42 7.45
C VAL A 65 16.51 -7.12 8.58
N MET A 66 15.82 -8.05 9.26
CA MET A 66 16.37 -8.80 10.38
C MET A 66 15.78 -10.20 10.50
N THR A 67 16.46 -11.07 11.24
CA THR A 67 15.96 -12.39 11.66
C THR A 67 15.26 -12.27 13.00
N LEU A 68 14.12 -12.92 13.14
CA LEU A 68 13.33 -12.95 14.37
C LEU A 68 13.59 -14.25 15.14
N PRO A 69 13.48 -14.27 16.49
CA PRO A 69 13.78 -15.46 17.30
C PRO A 69 12.99 -16.71 16.92
N ASN A 70 11.74 -16.53 16.48
CA ASN A 70 10.85 -17.61 16.10
C ASN A 70 10.81 -17.90 14.59
N TYR A 71 11.66 -17.23 13.80
CA TYR A 71 11.71 -17.41 12.36
C TYR A 71 13.12 -17.15 11.82
N SER A 72 13.78 -18.21 11.34
CA SER A 72 15.20 -18.21 11.00
C SER A 72 15.58 -17.47 9.71
N LYS A 73 14.59 -17.15 8.85
CA LYS A 73 14.84 -16.41 7.61
C LYS A 73 14.71 -14.90 7.86
N PRO A 74 15.49 -14.05 7.18
CA PRO A 74 15.38 -12.60 7.34
C PRO A 74 14.06 -12.09 6.77
N VAL A 75 13.45 -11.12 7.46
CA VAL A 75 12.21 -10.43 7.08
C VAL A 75 12.43 -8.92 7.11
N LEU A 76 11.65 -8.18 6.33
CA LEU A 76 11.54 -6.73 6.48
C LEU A 76 10.55 -6.46 7.63
N THR A 77 11.06 -5.89 8.72
CA THR A 77 10.24 -5.46 9.86
C THR A 77 9.62 -4.08 9.61
N GLU A 78 8.58 -3.75 10.36
CA GLU A 78 7.90 -2.45 10.27
C GLU A 78 8.84 -1.28 10.63
N GLY A 79 9.85 -1.55 11.47
CA GLY A 79 10.90 -0.58 11.80
C GLY A 79 10.49 0.48 12.82
N SER A 80 11.31 1.52 12.99
CA SER A 80 11.14 2.54 14.05
C SER A 80 11.07 1.89 15.44
N VAL A 81 9.94 2.02 16.13
CA VAL A 81 9.68 1.39 17.44
C VAL A 81 9.06 -0.01 17.32
N TYR A 82 8.78 -0.46 16.12
CA TYR A 82 8.11 -1.73 15.84
C TYR A 82 9.12 -2.79 15.40
N HIS A 83 9.57 -3.64 16.35
CA HIS A 83 10.58 -4.67 16.11
C HIS A 83 9.93 -6.02 15.81
N GLY A 84 9.33 -6.14 14.64
CA GLY A 84 8.63 -7.33 14.18
C GLY A 84 7.89 -7.14 12.86
N VAL A 85 7.09 -8.12 12.52
CA VAL A 85 6.18 -8.13 11.37
C VAL A 85 4.75 -8.32 11.85
N TRP A 86 3.81 -7.55 11.30
CA TRP A 86 2.38 -7.65 11.58
C TRP A 86 1.63 -8.10 10.34
N LEU A 87 0.58 -8.90 10.53
CA LEU A 87 -0.22 -9.42 9.41
C LEU A 87 -0.89 -8.30 8.60
N GLU A 88 -1.17 -7.17 9.24
CA GLU A 88 -1.82 -6.02 8.58
C GLU A 88 -0.96 -5.34 7.51
N CYS A 89 0.36 -5.41 7.62
CA CYS A 89 1.27 -4.60 6.80
C CYS A 89 2.38 -5.41 6.13
N ALA A 90 3.05 -6.32 6.84
CA ALA A 90 4.26 -6.98 6.37
C ALA A 90 4.12 -7.73 5.02
N PRO A 91 3.00 -8.40 4.70
CA PRO A 91 2.84 -9.03 3.38
C PRO A 91 2.80 -8.01 2.25
N GLN A 92 2.12 -6.88 2.44
CA GLN A 92 2.05 -5.81 1.44
C GLN A 92 3.37 -5.03 1.33
N GLU A 93 4.04 -4.79 2.45
CA GLU A 93 5.40 -4.22 2.46
C GLU A 93 6.36 -5.13 1.70
N GLY A 94 6.29 -6.44 1.95
CA GLY A 94 7.05 -7.44 1.22
C GLY A 94 6.79 -7.37 -0.28
N LEU A 95 5.54 -7.27 -0.72
CA LEU A 95 5.19 -7.17 -2.13
C LEU A 95 5.85 -5.94 -2.80
N VAL A 96 5.80 -4.76 -2.17
CA VAL A 96 6.48 -3.56 -2.71
C VAL A 96 8.01 -3.73 -2.68
N TYR A 97 8.54 -4.35 -1.62
CA TYR A 97 9.97 -4.59 -1.44
C TYR A 97 10.54 -5.65 -2.39
N SER A 98 9.69 -6.48 -3.01
CA SER A 98 10.09 -7.53 -3.97
C SER A 98 10.91 -7.01 -5.15
N ARG A 99 10.70 -5.75 -5.49
CA ARG A 99 11.46 -5.07 -6.57
C ARG A 99 12.94 -4.97 -6.28
N PHE A 100 13.33 -5.02 -5.01
CA PHE A 100 14.70 -5.02 -4.54
C PHE A 100 15.14 -6.43 -4.13
N ARG A 101 14.38 -7.06 -3.24
CA ARG A 101 14.71 -8.29 -2.52
C ARG A 101 13.52 -9.27 -2.52
N PRO A 102 13.26 -10.00 -3.64
CA PRO A 102 12.11 -10.92 -3.72
C PRO A 102 12.16 -12.05 -2.68
N GLU A 103 13.35 -12.47 -2.26
CA GLU A 103 13.51 -13.47 -1.21
C GLU A 103 13.05 -12.96 0.17
N ILE A 104 13.26 -11.68 0.49
CA ILE A 104 12.73 -11.06 1.72
C ILE A 104 11.22 -10.90 1.61
N ALA A 105 10.71 -10.49 0.45
CA ALA A 105 9.29 -10.40 0.18
C ALA A 105 8.59 -11.76 0.39
N ARG A 106 9.18 -12.83 -0.11
CA ARG A 106 8.71 -14.20 0.13
C ARG A 106 8.67 -14.53 1.63
N ASN A 107 9.72 -14.17 2.36
CA ASN A 107 9.82 -14.44 3.78
C ASN A 107 8.77 -13.65 4.60
N ASN A 108 8.41 -12.42 4.18
CA ASN A 108 7.34 -11.63 4.79
C ASN A 108 5.94 -12.26 4.64
N HIS A 109 5.78 -13.22 3.72
CA HIS A 109 4.57 -14.02 3.60
C HIS A 109 4.71 -15.35 4.36
N THR A 110 5.79 -16.10 4.11
CA THR A 110 5.94 -17.44 4.65
C THR A 110 6.10 -17.46 6.17
N VAL A 111 6.55 -16.38 6.80
CA VAL A 111 6.59 -16.26 8.27
C VAL A 111 5.22 -16.47 8.92
N PHE A 112 4.15 -16.00 8.29
CA PHE A 112 2.79 -16.20 8.78
C PHE A 112 2.26 -17.61 8.46
N PHE A 113 2.62 -18.16 7.30
CA PHE A 113 2.20 -19.50 6.90
C PHE A 113 2.89 -20.59 7.74
N ASP A 114 4.20 -20.46 7.96
CA ASP A 114 5.01 -21.42 8.71
C ASP A 114 4.63 -21.44 10.22
N LEU A 115 4.11 -20.33 10.72
CA LEU A 115 3.68 -20.17 12.12
C LEU A 115 2.15 -20.21 12.29
N GLN A 116 1.41 -20.69 11.28
CA GLN A 116 -0.04 -20.84 11.37
C GLN A 116 -0.43 -21.88 12.42
N ARG A 117 -1.36 -21.54 13.30
CA ARG A 117 -1.87 -22.41 14.35
C ARG A 117 -2.72 -23.57 13.77
N ALA A 118 -2.80 -24.68 14.49
CA ALA A 118 -3.50 -25.90 14.03
C ALA A 118 -5.00 -25.66 13.74
N ASP A 119 -5.63 -24.70 14.42
CA ASP A 119 -7.04 -24.32 14.18
C ASP A 119 -7.23 -23.37 12.97
N GLY A 120 -6.16 -23.03 12.27
CA GLY A 120 -6.16 -22.20 11.07
C GLY A 120 -5.85 -20.71 11.33
N LEU A 121 -5.73 -20.26 12.59
CA LEU A 121 -5.39 -18.88 12.89
C LEU A 121 -3.96 -18.55 12.45
N LEU A 122 -3.81 -17.50 11.65
CA LEU A 122 -2.52 -16.89 11.35
C LEU A 122 -2.06 -16.03 12.55
N PRO A 123 -0.76 -15.94 12.84
CA PRO A 123 -0.30 -15.00 13.85
C PRO A 123 -0.63 -13.56 13.45
N CYS A 124 -1.11 -12.76 14.38
CA CYS A 124 -1.33 -11.33 14.16
C CYS A 124 -0.01 -10.55 14.10
N ALA A 125 1.02 -11.04 14.81
CA ALA A 125 2.35 -10.48 14.80
C ALA A 125 3.42 -11.53 15.12
N VAL A 126 4.62 -11.37 14.54
CA VAL A 126 5.84 -12.10 14.92
C VAL A 126 6.90 -11.06 15.27
N LYS A 127 7.27 -11.02 16.55
CA LYS A 127 8.12 -9.97 17.11
C LYS A 127 9.40 -10.54 17.72
N THR A 128 10.32 -9.66 18.08
CA THR A 128 11.50 -10.04 18.86
C THR A 128 11.13 -10.63 20.24
N THR A 129 9.92 -10.37 20.72
CA THR A 129 9.40 -10.87 22.01
C THR A 129 8.57 -12.15 21.89
N GLY A 130 8.25 -12.60 20.67
CA GLY A 130 7.48 -13.83 20.44
C GLY A 130 6.42 -13.73 19.34
N VAL A 131 5.65 -14.79 19.22
CA VAL A 131 4.55 -14.92 18.25
C VAL A 131 3.23 -14.60 18.95
N GLU A 132 2.37 -13.81 18.34
CA GLU A 132 1.10 -13.38 18.93
C GLU A 132 -0.11 -13.84 18.10
N TYR A 133 -1.19 -14.20 18.83
CA TYR A 133 -2.48 -14.65 18.28
C TYR A 133 -3.66 -13.95 18.97
N SER A 134 -3.40 -12.77 19.56
CA SER A 134 -4.32 -12.04 20.45
C SER A 134 -5.45 -11.31 19.72
N GLN A 135 -5.40 -11.20 18.41
CA GLN A 135 -6.38 -10.55 17.51
C GLN A 135 -6.18 -11.05 16.08
N LEU A 136 -7.03 -10.57 15.15
CA LEU A 136 -6.86 -10.88 13.72
C LEU A 136 -5.76 -10.04 13.07
N GLN A 137 -5.80 -8.74 13.31
CA GLN A 137 -4.96 -7.73 12.63
C GLN A 137 -4.99 -7.90 11.10
N LEU A 138 -6.21 -8.11 10.58
CA LEU A 138 -6.47 -8.40 9.19
C LEU A 138 -6.85 -7.11 8.43
N VAL A 139 -6.09 -6.76 7.41
CA VAL A 139 -6.35 -5.57 6.59
C VAL A 139 -6.27 -5.89 5.10
N VAL A 140 -5.12 -6.34 4.60
CA VAL A 140 -4.98 -6.82 3.23
C VAL A 140 -4.83 -8.34 3.29
N PRO A 141 -5.62 -9.10 2.51
CA PRO A 141 -5.53 -10.56 2.55
C PRO A 141 -4.16 -11.01 2.05
N ILE A 142 -3.43 -11.72 2.92
CA ILE A 142 -2.09 -12.22 2.59
C ILE A 142 -2.08 -13.15 1.38
N ALA A 143 -3.18 -13.85 1.10
CA ALA A 143 -3.32 -14.67 -0.10
C ALA A 143 -3.27 -13.83 -1.38
N ALA A 144 -3.85 -12.63 -1.39
CA ALA A 144 -3.82 -11.74 -2.55
C ALA A 144 -2.40 -11.25 -2.84
N THR A 145 -1.69 -10.77 -1.82
CA THR A 145 -0.30 -10.30 -1.98
C THR A 145 0.68 -11.44 -2.30
N ALA A 146 0.46 -12.63 -1.73
CA ALA A 146 1.26 -13.82 -2.06
C ALA A 146 1.03 -14.27 -3.52
N TYR A 147 -0.21 -14.21 -4.01
CA TYR A 147 -0.53 -14.51 -5.40
C TYR A 147 0.15 -13.54 -6.36
N GLU A 148 0.07 -12.23 -6.09
CA GLU A 148 0.76 -11.20 -6.88
C GLU A 148 2.27 -11.46 -6.92
N LEU A 149 2.89 -11.69 -5.75
CA LEU A 149 4.32 -11.97 -5.65
C LEU A 149 4.72 -13.26 -6.39
N ALA A 150 3.93 -14.33 -6.21
CA ALA A 150 4.20 -15.61 -6.86
C ALA A 150 4.12 -15.50 -8.40
N ARG A 151 3.18 -14.73 -8.92
CA ARG A 151 3.09 -14.45 -10.36
C ARG A 151 4.27 -13.63 -10.88
N GLU A 152 4.72 -12.63 -10.14
CA GLU A 152 5.86 -11.80 -10.53
C GLU A 152 7.18 -12.58 -10.53
N THR A 153 7.31 -13.53 -9.61
CA THR A 153 8.56 -14.29 -9.39
C THR A 153 8.57 -15.68 -10.02
N GLY A 154 7.41 -16.19 -10.45
CA GLY A 154 7.25 -17.56 -10.92
C GLY A 154 7.31 -18.61 -9.78
N ASP A 155 6.99 -18.22 -8.53
CA ASP A 155 7.08 -19.10 -7.34
C ASP A 155 5.76 -19.86 -7.11
N GLU A 156 5.59 -20.98 -7.81
CA GLU A 156 4.42 -21.87 -7.64
C GLU A 156 4.31 -22.44 -6.21
N ALA A 157 5.45 -22.66 -5.53
CA ALA A 157 5.45 -23.18 -4.17
C ALA A 157 4.86 -22.16 -3.18
N LEU A 158 5.14 -20.86 -3.36
CA LEU A 158 4.51 -19.80 -2.58
C LEU A 158 3.00 -19.76 -2.83
N MET A 159 2.58 -19.96 -4.09
CA MET A 159 1.17 -19.98 -4.47
C MET A 159 0.40 -21.12 -3.78
N GLU A 160 0.96 -22.34 -3.79
CA GLU A 160 0.37 -23.49 -3.10
C GLU A 160 0.32 -23.27 -1.57
N GLN A 161 1.39 -22.76 -0.96
CA GLN A 161 1.42 -22.43 0.47
C GLN A 161 0.34 -21.41 0.85
N ALA A 162 0.19 -20.35 0.04
CA ALA A 162 -0.83 -19.33 0.25
C ALA A 162 -2.25 -19.92 0.15
N TYR A 163 -2.49 -20.79 -0.83
CA TYR A 163 -3.77 -21.49 -0.98
C TYR A 163 -4.13 -22.28 0.28
N GLN A 164 -3.23 -23.14 0.73
CA GLN A 164 -3.45 -23.97 1.91
C GLN A 164 -3.62 -23.16 3.18
N ALA A 165 -2.76 -22.15 3.40
CA ALA A 165 -2.81 -21.34 4.61
C ALA A 165 -4.08 -20.49 4.67
N TRP A 166 -4.45 -19.83 3.57
CA TRP A 166 -5.64 -18.97 3.57
C TRP A 166 -6.94 -19.78 3.61
N SER A 167 -7.03 -20.94 2.95
CA SER A 167 -8.21 -21.81 3.05
C SER A 167 -8.49 -22.21 4.51
N ARG A 168 -7.45 -22.55 5.28
CA ARG A 168 -7.58 -22.84 6.72
C ARG A 168 -7.94 -21.59 7.53
N TYR A 169 -7.40 -20.42 7.15
CA TYR A 169 -7.72 -19.17 7.83
C TYR A 169 -9.15 -18.71 7.55
N ASP A 170 -9.66 -18.85 6.32
CA ASP A 170 -11.07 -18.57 6.00
C ASP A 170 -12.02 -19.46 6.82
N ALA A 171 -11.70 -20.75 6.95
CA ALA A 171 -12.45 -21.66 7.81
C ALA A 171 -12.41 -21.22 9.29
N PHE A 172 -11.27 -20.74 9.78
CA PHE A 172 -11.15 -20.14 11.11
C PHE A 172 -12.07 -18.92 11.27
N LEU A 173 -12.03 -17.99 10.30
CA LEU A 173 -12.86 -16.79 10.32
C LEU A 173 -14.35 -17.13 10.37
N MET A 174 -14.81 -18.05 9.53
CA MET A 174 -16.22 -18.46 9.51
C MET A 174 -16.64 -19.19 10.79
N LYS A 175 -15.75 -19.96 11.41
CA LYS A 175 -16.03 -20.69 12.63
C LYS A 175 -16.08 -19.80 13.88
N TYR A 176 -15.15 -18.86 14.02
CA TYR A 176 -14.94 -18.11 15.26
C TYR A 176 -15.31 -16.63 15.17
N ARG A 177 -15.45 -16.09 13.96
CA ARG A 177 -15.69 -14.67 13.71
C ARG A 177 -16.98 -14.40 12.94
N ASN A 178 -17.91 -15.37 12.98
CA ASN A 178 -19.29 -15.28 12.49
C ASN A 178 -20.26 -15.81 13.55
N THR A 179 -20.12 -15.36 14.79
CA THR A 179 -20.87 -15.85 15.94
C THR A 179 -22.35 -15.50 15.87
N ARG A 180 -22.69 -14.42 15.14
CA ARG A 180 -24.07 -13.99 14.87
C ARG A 180 -24.72 -14.76 13.70
N GLY A 181 -23.98 -15.63 13.00
CA GLY A 181 -24.49 -16.40 11.87
C GLY A 181 -24.89 -15.57 10.65
N THR A 182 -24.31 -14.36 10.49
CA THR A 182 -24.69 -13.43 9.40
C THR A 182 -23.96 -13.69 8.08
N GLY A 183 -22.91 -14.50 8.09
CA GLY A 183 -22.01 -14.70 6.96
C GLY A 183 -20.94 -13.59 6.80
N LEU A 184 -20.95 -12.58 7.66
CA LEU A 184 -19.97 -11.48 7.71
C LEU A 184 -18.94 -11.72 8.82
N ILE A 185 -17.77 -11.10 8.68
CA ILE A 185 -16.70 -11.20 9.67
C ILE A 185 -16.90 -10.17 10.78
N GLU A 186 -16.80 -10.63 12.00
CA GLU A 186 -16.98 -9.85 13.23
C GLU A 186 -15.63 -9.37 13.77
N ALA A 187 -15.56 -8.10 14.14
CA ALA A 187 -14.52 -7.57 14.99
C ALA A 187 -14.83 -7.83 16.46
N PHE A 188 -13.83 -8.22 17.23
CA PHE A 188 -13.90 -8.48 18.67
C PHE A 188 -13.12 -7.43 19.48
N CYS A 189 -12.13 -6.78 18.86
CA CYS A 189 -11.28 -5.80 19.54
C CYS A 189 -10.77 -4.73 18.57
N THR A 190 -10.18 -3.67 19.12
CA THR A 190 -9.60 -2.56 18.35
C THR A 190 -8.53 -3.03 17.38
N PHE A 191 -7.61 -3.89 17.83
CA PHE A 191 -6.47 -4.33 17.04
C PHE A 191 -6.81 -5.35 15.95
N ASP A 192 -8.05 -5.88 15.91
CA ASP A 192 -8.48 -6.71 14.78
C ASP A 192 -8.31 -6.01 13.43
N THR A 193 -8.45 -4.68 13.43
CA THR A 193 -8.29 -3.84 12.24
C THR A 193 -6.98 -3.05 12.21
N GLY A 194 -6.13 -3.14 13.24
CA GLY A 194 -4.90 -2.36 13.35
C GLY A 194 -5.12 -0.84 13.42
N GLN A 195 -6.33 -0.38 13.75
CA GLN A 195 -6.65 1.06 13.88
C GLN A 195 -6.57 1.52 15.34
N ASP A 196 -5.36 1.57 15.86
CA ASP A 196 -5.09 1.97 17.23
C ASP A 196 -5.61 3.37 17.53
N ASN A 197 -6.27 3.52 18.70
CA ASN A 197 -6.84 4.79 19.15
C ASN A 197 -7.90 5.42 18.22
N SER A 198 -8.44 4.67 17.26
CA SER A 198 -9.52 5.15 16.42
C SER A 198 -10.81 5.36 17.24
N PRO A 199 -11.50 6.51 17.12
CA PRO A 199 -12.82 6.73 17.71
C PRO A 199 -13.85 5.67 17.32
N ARG A 200 -13.69 5.02 16.18
CA ARG A 200 -14.48 3.87 15.73
C ARG A 200 -14.58 2.78 16.81
N TRP A 201 -13.52 2.62 17.61
CA TRP A 201 -13.40 1.59 18.65
C TRP A 201 -13.51 2.14 20.07
N ARG A 202 -14.10 3.33 20.27
CA ARG A 202 -14.22 3.93 21.60
C ARG A 202 -14.87 2.98 22.60
N GLY A 203 -14.18 2.73 23.73
CA GLY A 203 -14.65 1.85 24.80
C GLY A 203 -14.53 0.35 24.51
N ILE A 204 -13.87 -0.03 23.40
CA ILE A 204 -13.60 -1.42 23.05
C ILE A 204 -12.17 -1.78 23.48
N PRO A 205 -11.94 -2.97 24.08
CA PRO A 205 -10.60 -3.43 24.42
C PRO A 205 -9.69 -3.52 23.18
N ASN A 206 -8.39 -3.31 23.40
CA ASN A 206 -7.40 -3.36 22.34
C ASN A 206 -7.18 -4.77 21.80
N GLN A 207 -7.25 -5.79 22.66
CA GLN A 207 -7.04 -7.20 22.32
C GLN A 207 -8.27 -8.04 22.68
N CYS A 208 -8.38 -9.21 22.05
CA CYS A 208 -9.41 -10.18 22.35
C CYS A 208 -9.27 -10.74 23.77
N MET A 209 -10.34 -11.31 24.31
CA MET A 209 -10.35 -11.93 25.63
C MET A 209 -9.29 -13.05 25.68
N ASP A 210 -8.61 -13.16 26.82
CA ASP A 210 -7.54 -14.12 27.07
C ASP A 210 -6.36 -14.04 26.07
N LYS A 211 -6.23 -12.92 25.33
CA LYS A 211 -5.25 -12.74 24.25
C LYS A 211 -5.34 -13.84 23.18
N ASP A 212 -6.54 -14.27 22.88
CA ASP A 212 -6.81 -15.25 21.83
C ASP A 212 -7.93 -14.76 20.90
N ALA A 213 -7.63 -14.70 19.61
CA ALA A 213 -8.54 -14.21 18.57
C ALA A 213 -9.89 -14.96 18.48
N ARG A 214 -10.03 -16.11 19.13
CA ARG A 214 -11.30 -16.86 19.20
C ARG A 214 -12.35 -16.22 20.08
N TRP A 215 -11.96 -15.36 21.05
CA TRP A 215 -12.85 -14.98 22.15
C TRP A 215 -13.17 -13.48 22.17
N CYS A 216 -14.46 -13.19 22.01
CA CYS A 216 -14.96 -11.84 22.08
C CYS A 216 -14.97 -11.31 23.53
N PRO A 217 -14.38 -10.13 23.81
CA PRO A 217 -14.51 -9.51 25.13
C PRO A 217 -15.96 -9.14 25.43
N LYS A 218 -16.33 -9.17 26.71
CA LYS A 218 -17.63 -8.69 27.20
C LYS A 218 -17.66 -7.16 27.18
N ALA A 219 -17.83 -6.55 26.00
CA ALA A 219 -17.92 -5.11 25.82
C ALA A 219 -19.25 -4.73 25.14
N LYS A 220 -19.80 -3.57 25.50
CA LYS A 220 -21.08 -3.09 24.93
C LYS A 220 -20.96 -2.92 23.40
N GLY A 221 -21.91 -3.48 22.67
CA GLY A 221 -21.96 -3.39 21.21
C GLY A 221 -20.98 -4.32 20.48
N MET A 222 -20.37 -5.29 21.19
CA MET A 222 -19.52 -6.33 20.60
C MET A 222 -20.24 -7.70 20.64
N PRO A 223 -20.04 -8.59 19.64
CA PRO A 223 -19.20 -8.38 18.44
C PRO A 223 -19.85 -7.43 17.43
N ARG A 224 -19.02 -6.73 16.61
CA ARG A 224 -19.48 -5.87 15.51
C ARG A 224 -19.30 -6.54 14.16
N LEU A 225 -20.29 -6.47 13.28
CA LEU A 225 -20.08 -6.75 11.87
C LEU A 225 -19.16 -5.65 11.30
N CYS A 226 -18.08 -6.06 10.67
CA CYS A 226 -16.99 -5.16 10.33
C CYS A 226 -16.75 -5.13 8.80
N PRO A 227 -16.90 -3.98 8.12
CA PRO A 227 -16.85 -3.89 6.67
C PRO A 227 -15.46 -4.23 6.11
N ASP A 228 -14.40 -3.68 6.69
CA ASP A 228 -13.04 -3.91 6.20
C ASP A 228 -12.54 -5.33 6.50
N LEU A 229 -12.88 -5.95 7.63
CA LEU A 229 -12.57 -7.37 7.87
C LEU A 229 -13.34 -8.29 6.90
N SER A 230 -14.63 -8.00 6.67
CA SER A 230 -15.45 -8.76 5.73
C SER A 230 -14.95 -8.60 4.29
N ALA A 231 -14.53 -7.40 3.91
CA ALA A 231 -13.92 -7.13 2.59
C ALA A 231 -12.59 -7.88 2.44
N SER A 232 -11.76 -7.95 3.50
CA SER A 232 -10.52 -8.74 3.46
C SER A 232 -10.80 -10.25 3.31
N ALA A 233 -11.86 -10.77 3.92
CA ALA A 233 -12.29 -12.15 3.68
C ALA A 233 -12.77 -12.34 2.22
N TYR A 234 -13.54 -11.39 1.69
CA TYR A 234 -13.94 -11.38 0.28
C TYR A 234 -12.72 -11.41 -0.65
N GLY A 235 -11.78 -10.46 -0.51
CA GLY A 235 -10.57 -10.39 -1.33
C GLY A 235 -9.69 -11.64 -1.20
N GLY A 236 -9.63 -12.23 -0.01
CA GLY A 236 -8.96 -13.50 0.22
C GLY A 236 -9.60 -14.67 -0.54
N ARG A 237 -10.93 -14.76 -0.62
CA ARG A 237 -11.64 -15.77 -1.41
C ARG A 237 -11.47 -15.56 -2.91
N VAL A 238 -11.45 -14.29 -3.38
CA VAL A 238 -11.11 -13.95 -4.77
C VAL A 238 -9.68 -14.42 -5.10
N ALA A 239 -8.73 -14.21 -4.19
CA ALA A 239 -7.37 -14.68 -4.35
C ALA A 239 -7.29 -16.24 -4.37
N LEU A 240 -8.03 -16.93 -3.50
CA LEU A 240 -8.10 -18.40 -3.52
C LEU A 240 -8.64 -18.93 -4.85
N ALA A 241 -9.68 -18.30 -5.40
CA ALA A 241 -10.21 -18.67 -6.72
C ALA A 241 -9.15 -18.51 -7.82
N ALA A 242 -8.43 -17.38 -7.82
CA ALA A 242 -7.37 -17.11 -8.79
C ALA A 242 -6.20 -18.10 -8.66
N ILE A 243 -5.77 -18.39 -7.43
CA ILE A 243 -4.72 -19.37 -7.14
C ILE A 243 -5.18 -20.78 -7.57
N ALA A 244 -6.39 -21.19 -7.21
CA ALA A 244 -6.94 -22.49 -7.58
C ALA A 244 -6.95 -22.68 -9.10
N ARG A 245 -7.37 -21.67 -9.88
CA ARG A 245 -7.30 -21.73 -11.35
C ARG A 245 -5.86 -21.86 -11.85
N ALA A 246 -4.93 -21.09 -11.28
CA ALA A 246 -3.51 -21.17 -11.67
C ALA A 246 -2.90 -22.55 -11.37
N LEU A 247 -3.38 -23.23 -10.32
CA LEU A 247 -2.97 -24.59 -9.95
C LEU A 247 -3.79 -25.70 -10.63
N GLY A 248 -4.70 -25.35 -11.56
CA GLY A 248 -5.54 -26.34 -12.27
C GLY A 248 -6.72 -26.90 -11.46
N LYS A 249 -7.02 -26.37 -10.27
CA LYS A 249 -8.10 -26.80 -9.36
C LYS A 249 -9.41 -26.07 -9.71
N ASN A 250 -9.92 -26.25 -10.93
CA ASN A 250 -11.03 -25.44 -11.46
C ASN A 250 -12.33 -25.53 -10.63
N ALA A 251 -12.71 -26.73 -10.17
CA ALA A 251 -13.93 -26.90 -9.38
C ALA A 251 -13.84 -26.17 -8.01
N GLU A 252 -12.67 -26.18 -7.37
CA GLU A 252 -12.43 -25.43 -6.14
C GLU A 252 -12.45 -23.90 -6.42
N ALA A 253 -11.92 -23.47 -7.57
CA ALA A 253 -11.97 -22.08 -7.99
C ALA A 253 -13.40 -21.56 -8.11
N ASP A 254 -14.29 -22.33 -8.77
CA ASP A 254 -15.71 -21.96 -8.91
C ASP A 254 -16.41 -21.85 -7.54
N GLN A 255 -16.11 -22.76 -6.61
CA GLN A 255 -16.64 -22.69 -5.23
C GLN A 255 -16.16 -21.43 -4.49
N TRP A 256 -14.89 -21.06 -4.64
CA TRP A 256 -14.35 -19.86 -4.02
C TRP A 256 -14.94 -18.58 -4.63
N GLU A 257 -15.18 -18.54 -5.94
CA GLU A 257 -15.87 -17.43 -6.61
C GLU A 257 -17.30 -17.27 -6.09
N GLU A 258 -18.07 -18.35 -5.98
CA GLU A 258 -19.43 -18.30 -5.43
C GLU A 258 -19.42 -17.83 -3.97
N SER A 259 -18.48 -18.34 -3.17
CA SER A 259 -18.31 -17.92 -1.77
C SER A 259 -17.94 -16.45 -1.64
N ALA A 260 -17.06 -15.94 -2.52
CA ALA A 260 -16.74 -14.51 -2.59
C ALA A 260 -17.96 -13.67 -2.97
N HIS A 261 -18.69 -14.05 -4.01
CA HIS A 261 -19.92 -13.35 -4.40
C HIS A 261 -20.97 -13.33 -3.27
N GLY A 262 -21.08 -14.42 -2.50
CA GLY A 262 -21.97 -14.51 -1.35
C GLY A 262 -21.66 -13.43 -0.28
N ILE A 263 -20.42 -13.40 0.20
CA ILE A 263 -20.02 -12.42 1.23
C ILE A 263 -20.02 -10.99 0.67
N GLY A 264 -19.64 -10.80 -0.62
CA GLY A 264 -19.65 -9.48 -1.27
C GLY A 264 -21.04 -8.84 -1.28
N ARG A 265 -22.09 -9.61 -1.60
CA ARG A 265 -23.49 -9.16 -1.52
C ARG A 265 -23.85 -8.76 -0.09
N LEU A 266 -23.53 -9.57 0.91
CA LEU A 266 -23.84 -9.29 2.31
C LEU A 266 -23.15 -8.02 2.82
N ILE A 267 -21.90 -7.75 2.39
CA ILE A 267 -21.18 -6.51 2.71
C ILE A 267 -21.96 -5.29 2.22
N VAL A 268 -22.40 -5.31 0.95
CA VAL A 268 -23.17 -4.19 0.37
C VAL A 268 -24.54 -4.06 1.03
N GLU A 269 -25.28 -5.16 1.19
CA GLU A 269 -26.65 -5.14 1.72
C GLU A 269 -26.71 -4.68 3.18
N ARG A 270 -25.73 -5.07 4.01
CA ARG A 270 -25.80 -4.88 5.46
C ARG A 270 -24.91 -3.78 6.00
N LEU A 271 -23.85 -3.42 5.31
CA LEU A 271 -22.82 -2.51 5.83
C LEU A 271 -22.71 -1.20 5.05
N TYR A 272 -23.32 -1.09 3.86
CA TYR A 272 -23.31 0.13 3.04
C TYR A 272 -24.50 1.02 3.32
N CYS A 273 -24.23 2.29 3.62
CA CYS A 273 -25.25 3.34 3.73
C CYS A 273 -25.24 4.22 2.47
N ALA A 274 -26.14 3.97 1.54
CA ALA A 274 -26.21 4.72 0.28
C ALA A 274 -26.47 6.22 0.47
N LYS A 275 -27.22 6.59 1.54
CA LYS A 275 -27.48 8.01 1.90
C LYS A 275 -26.19 8.74 2.22
N ASP A 276 -25.29 8.11 2.96
CA ASP A 276 -24.03 8.71 3.38
C ASP A 276 -22.92 8.48 2.35
N GLY A 277 -23.07 7.48 1.46
CA GLY A 277 -22.02 7.03 0.56
C GLY A 277 -20.84 6.42 1.33
N ALA A 278 -21.12 5.56 2.30
CA ALA A 278 -20.09 5.00 3.17
C ALA A 278 -20.47 3.62 3.71
N PHE A 279 -19.46 2.83 4.04
CA PHE A 279 -19.57 1.59 4.79
C PHE A 279 -19.32 1.86 6.28
N TYR A 280 -20.11 1.22 7.15
CA TYR A 280 -20.01 1.33 8.60
C TYR A 280 -20.04 -0.02 9.29
N ASP A 281 -19.43 -0.09 10.48
CA ASP A 281 -19.67 -1.21 11.39
C ASP A 281 -21.13 -1.27 11.81
N VAL A 282 -21.60 -2.49 12.13
CA VAL A 282 -22.93 -2.72 12.65
C VAL A 282 -22.84 -3.37 14.03
N ASP A 283 -23.43 -2.72 15.03
CA ASP A 283 -23.45 -3.18 16.42
C ASP A 283 -24.39 -4.39 16.64
N THR A 284 -24.45 -4.89 17.86
CA THR A 284 -25.32 -6.02 18.24
C THR A 284 -26.82 -5.72 18.19
N ASN A 285 -27.22 -4.47 17.99
CA ASN A 285 -28.61 -4.04 17.82
C ASN A 285 -28.93 -3.74 16.35
N ASP A 286 -28.10 -4.20 15.42
CA ASP A 286 -28.19 -3.96 13.97
C ASP A 286 -28.20 -2.46 13.59
N ARG A 287 -27.46 -1.61 14.34
CA ARG A 287 -27.32 -0.18 14.08
C ARG A 287 -25.91 0.15 13.57
N PHE A 288 -25.85 1.07 12.61
CA PHE A 288 -24.57 1.62 12.14
C PHE A 288 -23.83 2.36 13.26
N VAL A 289 -22.56 2.05 13.43
CA VAL A 289 -21.60 2.83 14.20
C VAL A 289 -21.05 3.91 13.28
N ARG A 290 -21.65 5.10 13.33
CA ARG A 290 -21.40 6.19 12.37
C ARG A 290 -20.11 6.94 12.70
N VAL A 291 -18.99 6.36 12.35
CA VAL A 291 -17.67 7.01 12.32
C VAL A 291 -17.10 6.83 10.93
N LEU A 292 -16.94 7.92 10.20
CA LEU A 292 -16.49 7.90 8.83
C LEU A 292 -14.97 7.79 8.78
N SER A 293 -14.47 6.57 8.59
CA SER A 293 -13.05 6.22 8.70
C SER A 293 -12.46 5.64 7.42
N VAL A 294 -11.13 5.49 7.39
CA VAL A 294 -10.37 4.81 6.30
C VAL A 294 -10.74 3.34 6.09
N ALA A 295 -11.59 2.75 6.94
CA ALA A 295 -12.18 1.44 6.69
C ALA A 295 -12.86 1.38 5.30
N ASN A 296 -13.44 2.50 4.86
CA ASN A 296 -14.04 2.65 3.54
C ASN A 296 -13.03 2.40 2.40
N MET A 297 -11.81 2.93 2.51
CA MET A 297 -10.74 2.73 1.52
C MET A 297 -10.22 1.29 1.53
N ARG A 298 -10.27 0.61 2.68
CA ARG A 298 -9.93 -0.81 2.79
C ARG A 298 -10.95 -1.70 2.09
N VAL A 299 -12.25 -1.38 2.22
CA VAL A 299 -13.32 -2.04 1.46
C VAL A 299 -13.12 -1.86 -0.05
N LEU A 300 -12.78 -0.65 -0.49
CA LEU A 300 -12.48 -0.37 -1.89
C LEU A 300 -11.22 -1.09 -2.38
N GLY A 301 -10.22 -1.26 -1.51
CA GLY A 301 -8.98 -1.98 -1.83
C GLY A 301 -9.18 -3.45 -2.19
N GLU A 302 -10.28 -4.05 -1.76
CA GLU A 302 -10.65 -5.41 -2.10
C GLU A 302 -11.67 -5.50 -3.26
N HIS A 303 -12.02 -4.36 -3.86
CA HIS A 303 -12.85 -4.25 -5.07
C HIS A 303 -14.28 -4.80 -4.93
N VAL A 304 -14.80 -4.84 -3.70
CA VAL A 304 -16.14 -5.36 -3.43
C VAL A 304 -17.26 -4.39 -3.85
N ALA A 305 -16.97 -3.09 -3.92
CA ALA A 305 -17.93 -2.08 -4.34
C ALA A 305 -18.05 -2.02 -5.87
N SER A 306 -19.28 -1.94 -6.38
CA SER A 306 -19.50 -1.65 -7.81
C SER A 306 -19.03 -0.23 -8.16
N GLN A 307 -18.82 0.05 -9.46
CA GLN A 307 -18.48 1.39 -9.94
C GLN A 307 -19.50 2.46 -9.47
N GLY A 308 -20.80 2.14 -9.47
CA GLY A 308 -21.83 3.07 -9.01
C GLY A 308 -21.75 3.37 -7.52
N ILE A 309 -21.43 2.37 -6.68
CA ILE A 309 -21.16 2.57 -5.25
C ILE A 309 -19.92 3.43 -5.07
N PHE A 310 -18.84 3.11 -5.78
CA PHE A 310 -17.60 3.89 -5.73
C PHE A 310 -17.84 5.37 -6.11
N GLU A 311 -18.55 5.66 -7.20
CA GLU A 311 -18.82 7.06 -7.61
C GLU A 311 -19.66 7.82 -6.57
N ASN A 312 -20.61 7.15 -5.91
CA ASN A 312 -21.34 7.76 -4.79
C ASN A 312 -20.42 8.08 -3.60
N MET A 313 -19.52 7.15 -3.24
CA MET A 313 -18.52 7.36 -2.18
C MET A 313 -17.51 8.45 -2.58
N TYR A 314 -17.07 8.43 -3.83
CA TYR A 314 -16.11 9.38 -4.36
C TYR A 314 -16.61 10.81 -4.29
N ALA A 315 -17.83 11.05 -4.78
CA ALA A 315 -18.43 12.38 -4.79
C ALA A 315 -18.72 12.90 -3.37
N LYS A 316 -19.20 12.05 -2.47
CA LYS A 316 -19.61 12.47 -1.13
C LYS A 316 -18.44 12.56 -0.14
N GLN A 317 -17.47 11.65 -0.24
CA GLN A 317 -16.48 11.43 0.81
C GLN A 317 -15.03 11.50 0.31
N LEU A 318 -14.67 10.68 -0.70
CA LEU A 318 -13.26 10.44 -1.02
C LEU A 318 -12.59 11.64 -1.67
N HIS A 319 -13.26 12.32 -2.62
CA HIS A 319 -12.77 13.53 -3.29
C HIS A 319 -13.37 14.83 -2.70
N ASN A 320 -13.87 14.74 -1.48
CA ASN A 320 -14.44 15.87 -0.75
C ASN A 320 -13.38 16.50 0.19
N LYS A 321 -13.05 17.76 -0.05
CA LYS A 321 -12.05 18.53 0.74
C LYS A 321 -12.46 18.71 2.21
N LYS A 322 -13.75 18.58 2.54
CA LYS A 322 -14.25 18.61 3.92
C LYS A 322 -14.20 17.25 4.60
N ALA A 323 -13.99 16.15 3.84
CA ALA A 323 -13.94 14.80 4.37
C ALA A 323 -12.52 14.21 4.22
N PHE A 324 -12.24 13.44 3.16
CA PHE A 324 -10.96 12.74 3.04
C PHE A 324 -9.95 13.42 2.11
N TRP A 325 -10.37 14.35 1.24
CA TRP A 325 -9.47 15.00 0.29
C TRP A 325 -8.76 16.21 0.92
N ALA A 326 -8.07 15.95 2.03
CA ALA A 326 -7.27 16.93 2.76
C ALA A 326 -6.05 17.40 1.93
N PRO A 327 -5.37 18.50 2.30
CA PRO A 327 -4.10 18.91 1.69
C PRO A 327 -3.03 17.82 1.65
N TYR A 328 -3.00 16.93 2.65
CA TYR A 328 -2.16 15.73 2.71
C TYR A 328 -3.04 14.52 2.99
N PRO A 329 -3.65 13.92 1.93
CA PRO A 329 -4.63 12.86 2.11
C PRO A 329 -3.97 11.53 2.46
N MET A 330 -4.70 10.58 3.05
CA MET A 330 -6.09 10.70 3.50
C MET A 330 -6.13 10.60 5.03
N PRO A 331 -6.85 11.48 5.74
CA PRO A 331 -6.98 11.37 7.19
C PRO A 331 -7.67 10.07 7.59
N SER A 332 -7.32 9.52 8.75
CA SER A 332 -7.88 8.25 9.25
C SER A 332 -9.38 8.34 9.57
N ILE A 333 -9.85 9.53 9.94
CA ILE A 333 -11.25 9.91 10.12
C ILE A 333 -11.49 11.14 9.24
N ALA A 334 -12.68 11.23 8.62
CA ALA A 334 -13.04 12.38 7.80
C ALA A 334 -12.95 13.69 8.59
N LEU A 335 -12.48 14.77 7.97
CA LEU A 335 -12.25 16.07 8.63
C LEU A 335 -13.55 16.67 9.23
N ASP A 336 -14.69 16.39 8.60
CA ASP A 336 -16.01 16.86 9.02
C ASP A 336 -16.76 15.86 9.92
N ASP A 337 -16.18 14.72 10.23
CA ASP A 337 -16.75 13.79 11.21
C ASP A 337 -16.58 14.38 12.62
N PRO A 338 -17.65 14.40 13.46
CA PRO A 338 -17.55 14.88 14.83
C PRO A 338 -16.50 14.18 15.70
N GLU A 339 -16.08 12.99 15.28
CA GLU A 339 -15.06 12.20 15.97
C GLU A 339 -13.64 12.46 15.48
N PHE A 340 -13.43 13.37 14.52
CA PHE A 340 -12.10 13.76 14.07
C PHE A 340 -11.28 14.36 15.22
N VAL A 341 -10.10 13.79 15.47
CA VAL A 341 -9.22 14.18 16.58
C VAL A 341 -8.14 15.14 16.10
N ARG A 342 -8.10 16.35 16.67
CA ARG A 342 -7.02 17.33 16.46
C ARG A 342 -6.83 18.17 17.73
N PRO A 343 -5.62 18.42 18.20
CA PRO A 343 -4.34 17.99 17.65
C PRO A 343 -4.18 16.47 17.65
N ILE A 344 -3.37 15.97 16.70
CA ILE A 344 -3.20 14.54 16.49
C ILE A 344 -2.32 13.95 17.60
N PRO A 345 -2.83 13.03 18.44
CA PRO A 345 -2.02 12.35 19.43
C PRO A 345 -1.08 11.32 18.79
N ARG A 346 -0.16 10.79 19.60
CA ARG A 346 0.73 9.71 19.18
C ARG A 346 -0.07 8.49 18.71
N ASN A 347 0.38 7.88 17.59
CA ASN A 347 -0.21 6.68 16.96
C ASN A 347 -1.74 6.78 16.86
N SER A 348 -2.26 7.85 16.24
CA SER A 348 -3.67 8.13 16.18
C SER A 348 -4.31 7.81 14.83
N TRP A 349 -5.09 6.74 14.80
CA TRP A 349 -6.06 6.51 13.74
C TRP A 349 -7.37 7.31 13.95
N GLY A 350 -7.29 8.36 14.75
CA GLY A 350 -8.39 9.29 15.00
C GLY A 350 -8.38 10.55 14.13
N GLY A 351 -7.37 10.72 13.26
CA GLY A 351 -7.30 11.93 12.43
C GLY A 351 -6.07 12.02 11.52
N ALA A 352 -4.95 11.40 11.89
CA ALA A 352 -3.73 11.45 11.11
C ALA A 352 -3.86 10.80 9.73
N SER A 353 -3.13 11.33 8.74
CA SER A 353 -2.84 10.62 7.51
C SER A 353 -1.71 9.61 7.77
N GLN A 354 -2.02 8.32 7.57
CA GLN A 354 -1.14 7.21 7.89
C GLN A 354 -0.39 6.70 6.65
N ALA A 355 0.90 6.41 6.78
CA ALA A 355 1.72 5.85 5.70
C ALA A 355 1.13 4.53 5.16
N LEU A 356 0.59 3.67 6.02
CA LEU A 356 -0.08 2.44 5.59
C LEU A 356 -1.33 2.69 4.73
N THR A 357 -2.08 3.76 5.00
CA THR A 357 -3.22 4.15 4.15
C THR A 357 -2.72 4.62 2.78
N ALA A 358 -1.64 5.41 2.74
CA ALA A 358 -1.02 5.86 1.50
C ALA A 358 -0.48 4.68 0.68
N LEU A 359 0.23 3.73 1.30
CA LEU A 359 0.79 2.54 0.63
C LEU A 359 -0.31 1.66 -0.01
N ARG A 360 -1.52 1.69 0.55
CA ARG A 360 -2.69 0.93 0.07
C ARG A 360 -3.51 1.68 -0.99
N ALA A 361 -3.35 2.99 -1.12
CA ALA A 361 -4.16 3.80 -2.02
C ALA A 361 -4.13 3.35 -3.50
N PRO A 362 -2.98 2.92 -4.07
CA PRO A 362 -2.96 2.43 -5.43
C PRO A 362 -3.89 1.23 -5.69
N ARG A 363 -4.17 0.37 -4.71
CA ARG A 363 -5.04 -0.80 -4.88
C ARG A 363 -6.44 -0.42 -5.34
N TRP A 364 -7.02 0.64 -4.77
CA TRP A 364 -8.37 1.06 -5.13
C TRP A 364 -8.40 2.21 -6.14
N MET A 365 -7.49 3.17 -6.08
CA MET A 365 -7.52 4.31 -7.01
C MET A 365 -7.25 3.89 -8.46
N GLU A 366 -6.31 2.97 -8.69
CA GLU A 366 -6.06 2.41 -10.03
C GLU A 366 -7.27 1.59 -10.52
N HIS A 367 -7.84 0.73 -9.65
CA HIS A 367 -8.98 -0.12 -10.01
C HIS A 367 -10.20 0.69 -10.44
N TYR A 368 -10.51 1.77 -9.72
CA TYR A 368 -11.67 2.62 -10.01
C TYR A 368 -11.35 3.78 -10.98
N GLY A 369 -10.23 3.74 -11.68
CA GLY A 369 -9.89 4.66 -12.75
C GLY A 369 -9.61 6.09 -12.27
N LYS A 370 -8.87 6.26 -11.16
CA LYS A 370 -8.47 7.58 -10.61
C LYS A 370 -6.94 7.78 -10.57
N PRO A 371 -6.19 7.50 -11.66
CA PRO A 371 -4.74 7.66 -11.68
C PRO A 371 -4.26 9.12 -11.58
N ALA A 372 -5.06 10.11 -11.99
CA ALA A 372 -4.70 11.53 -11.87
C ALA A 372 -4.72 11.99 -10.41
N GLU A 373 -5.78 11.64 -9.68
CA GLU A 373 -5.92 11.94 -8.25
C GLU A 373 -4.88 11.17 -7.42
N LEU A 374 -4.60 9.92 -7.80
CA LEU A 374 -3.52 9.15 -7.19
C LEU A 374 -2.18 9.85 -7.38
N ALA A 375 -1.88 10.33 -8.58
CA ALA A 375 -0.64 11.05 -8.86
C ALA A 375 -0.51 12.34 -8.03
N TRP A 376 -1.60 13.08 -7.85
CA TRP A 376 -1.62 14.25 -6.97
C TRP A 376 -1.34 13.87 -5.52
N MET A 377 -2.05 12.87 -4.99
CA MET A 377 -1.84 12.37 -3.63
C MET A 377 -0.39 11.92 -3.41
N MET A 378 0.18 11.17 -4.36
CA MET A 378 1.57 10.71 -4.29
C MET A 378 2.55 11.89 -4.22
N GLY A 379 2.31 12.94 -5.01
CA GLY A 379 3.11 14.16 -4.96
C GLY A 379 3.08 14.84 -3.59
N ARG A 380 1.91 14.86 -2.91
CA ARG A 380 1.77 15.43 -1.56
C ARG A 380 2.58 14.65 -0.52
N TRP A 381 2.55 13.32 -0.59
CA TRP A 381 3.34 12.46 0.30
C TRP A 381 4.84 12.60 0.06
N ILE A 382 5.29 12.61 -1.20
CA ILE A 382 6.71 12.87 -1.54
C ILE A 382 7.15 14.23 -1.01
N GLU A 383 6.35 15.29 -1.20
CA GLU A 383 6.65 16.62 -0.67
C GLU A 383 6.82 16.61 0.86
N ALA A 384 5.91 15.96 1.60
CA ALA A 384 6.00 15.88 3.05
C ALA A 384 7.26 15.12 3.51
N ILE A 385 7.56 13.99 2.88
CA ILE A 385 8.74 13.17 3.22
C ILE A 385 10.05 13.91 2.88
N THR A 386 10.14 14.51 1.69
CA THR A 386 11.36 15.20 1.25
C THR A 386 11.63 16.50 2.02
N ARG A 387 10.59 17.11 2.60
CA ARG A 387 10.73 18.30 3.45
C ARG A 387 11.62 18.04 4.67
N HIS A 388 11.55 16.83 5.23
CA HIS A 388 12.26 16.44 6.45
C HIS A 388 13.32 15.36 6.23
N ILE A 389 13.27 14.63 5.10
CA ILE A 389 14.07 13.43 4.81
C ILE A 389 13.92 12.40 5.95
N GLU A 390 12.68 12.21 6.39
CA GLU A 390 12.31 11.31 7.47
C GLU A 390 11.17 10.38 7.07
N PHE A 391 11.17 9.16 7.61
CA PHE A 391 10.15 8.15 7.37
C PHE A 391 9.43 7.87 8.68
N ARG A 392 8.25 8.49 8.85
CA ARG A 392 7.43 8.41 10.05
C ARG A 392 6.07 7.83 9.74
N GLN A 393 5.42 7.27 10.75
CA GLN A 393 4.16 6.55 10.61
C GLN A 393 3.02 7.44 10.12
N GLN A 394 2.96 8.69 10.59
CA GLN A 394 1.81 9.56 10.38
C GLN A 394 2.17 11.04 10.28
N MET A 395 1.26 11.80 9.63
CA MET A 395 1.35 13.25 9.52
C MET A 395 -0.01 13.92 9.74
N ASP A 396 0.01 15.20 10.10
CA ASP A 396 -1.20 16.04 10.14
C ASP A 396 -1.74 16.22 8.70
N PRO A 397 -3.00 15.87 8.42
CA PRO A 397 -3.56 15.94 7.07
C PRO A 397 -3.67 17.36 6.51
N LEU A 398 -3.61 18.40 7.36
CA LEU A 398 -3.74 19.79 6.94
C LEU A 398 -2.39 20.45 6.65
N THR A 399 -1.33 20.07 7.37
CA THR A 399 0.00 20.70 7.25
C THR A 399 1.05 19.81 6.60
N GLY A 400 0.89 18.49 6.65
CA GLY A 400 1.88 17.51 6.21
C GLY A 400 3.06 17.36 7.19
N ASP A 401 2.97 17.94 8.38
CA ASP A 401 4.00 17.80 9.39
C ASP A 401 3.85 16.46 10.12
N PHE A 402 4.97 15.80 10.37
CA PHE A 402 4.96 14.55 11.13
C PHE A 402 4.58 14.80 12.58
N THR A 403 3.68 13.99 13.12
CA THR A 403 3.07 14.21 14.44
C THR A 403 3.62 13.30 15.53
N LEU A 404 4.45 12.30 15.17
CA LEU A 404 5.12 11.41 16.11
C LEU A 404 6.56 11.84 16.35
N PRO A 405 7.01 11.89 17.64
CA PRO A 405 8.40 12.15 18.00
C PRO A 405 9.30 10.91 17.88
N ASP A 406 8.84 9.82 17.27
CA ASP A 406 9.58 8.57 17.15
C ASP A 406 10.86 8.74 16.31
N PRO A 407 11.86 7.85 16.50
CA PRO A 407 13.19 8.01 15.90
C PRO A 407 13.22 7.92 14.36
N GLY A 408 12.09 7.76 13.70
CA GLY A 408 12.03 7.59 12.24
C GLY A 408 12.43 6.19 11.78
N GLY A 409 12.64 6.01 10.48
CA GLY A 409 13.01 4.70 9.92
C GLY A 409 11.84 3.71 9.81
N TYR A 410 10.61 4.20 9.74
CA TYR A 410 9.40 3.40 9.58
C TYR A 410 9.31 2.85 8.15
N SER A 411 9.38 1.53 7.97
CA SER A 411 9.42 0.86 6.66
C SER A 411 8.26 1.22 5.75
N PRO A 412 6.99 1.25 6.21
CA PRO A 412 5.88 1.63 5.34
C PRO A 412 6.03 3.03 4.74
N ALA A 413 6.56 4.01 5.49
CA ALA A 413 6.76 5.36 4.95
C ALA A 413 7.93 5.42 3.95
N ALA A 414 9.00 4.66 4.18
CA ALA A 414 10.08 4.52 3.22
C ALA A 414 9.60 3.83 1.94
N LEU A 415 8.74 2.80 2.05
CA LEU A 415 8.12 2.14 0.90
C LEU A 415 7.12 3.04 0.17
N VAL A 416 6.37 3.89 0.89
CA VAL A 416 5.51 4.92 0.27
C VAL A 416 6.36 5.84 -0.61
N PHE A 417 7.47 6.35 -0.10
CA PHE A 417 8.35 7.21 -0.89
C PHE A 417 8.86 6.50 -2.15
N VAL A 418 9.37 5.29 -1.99
CA VAL A 418 9.95 4.52 -3.09
C VAL A 418 8.90 4.12 -4.12
N ASP A 419 7.74 3.57 -3.69
CA ASP A 419 6.67 3.14 -4.59
C ASP A 419 6.05 4.34 -5.33
N PHE A 420 5.87 5.47 -4.64
CA PHE A 420 5.30 6.67 -5.24
C PHE A 420 6.26 7.33 -6.24
N LEU A 421 7.57 7.31 -5.95
CA LEU A 421 8.56 7.78 -6.90
C LEU A 421 8.53 6.94 -8.19
N TRP A 422 8.42 5.61 -8.09
CA TRP A 422 8.26 4.73 -9.25
C TRP A 422 6.96 4.97 -10.02
N ARG A 423 5.86 5.18 -9.31
CA ARG A 423 4.55 5.43 -9.93
C ARG A 423 4.43 6.79 -10.58
N LEU A 424 5.27 7.75 -10.20
CA LEU A 424 5.26 9.09 -10.79
C LEU A 424 6.31 9.25 -11.89
N HIS A 425 7.50 8.67 -11.70
CA HIS A 425 8.67 8.99 -12.51
C HIS A 425 9.41 7.76 -13.06
N GLY A 426 8.92 6.57 -12.79
CA GLY A 426 9.62 5.33 -13.10
C GLY A 426 8.87 4.40 -14.04
N VAL A 427 9.39 3.19 -14.15
CA VAL A 427 8.82 2.12 -14.94
C VAL A 427 8.41 0.96 -14.04
N ARG A 428 7.23 0.39 -14.28
CA ARG A 428 6.67 -0.73 -13.53
C ARG A 428 6.27 -1.86 -14.45
N ALA A 429 6.52 -3.08 -14.01
CA ALA A 429 5.95 -4.27 -14.60
C ALA A 429 4.57 -4.53 -13.93
N VAL A 430 3.52 -4.67 -14.74
CA VAL A 430 2.15 -4.94 -14.28
C VAL A 430 1.55 -6.03 -15.17
N GLY A 431 1.44 -7.24 -14.66
CA GLY A 431 1.01 -8.39 -15.46
C GLY A 431 1.87 -8.55 -16.72
N GLU A 432 1.25 -8.55 -17.88
CA GLU A 432 1.92 -8.68 -19.18
C GLU A 432 2.33 -7.34 -19.82
N THR A 433 2.27 -6.24 -19.05
CA THR A 433 2.58 -4.90 -19.55
C THR A 433 3.69 -4.23 -18.75
N LEU A 434 4.23 -3.15 -19.34
CA LEU A 434 5.09 -2.18 -18.67
C LEU A 434 4.38 -0.83 -18.65
N GLU A 435 4.32 -0.22 -17.50
CA GLU A 435 3.85 1.15 -17.31
C GLU A 435 5.05 2.09 -17.20
N TRP A 436 5.13 3.05 -18.10
CA TRP A 436 6.16 4.10 -18.15
C TRP A 436 5.53 5.40 -17.66
N ASN A 437 5.84 5.80 -16.44
CA ASN A 437 5.23 6.97 -15.82
C ASN A 437 6.05 8.21 -16.15
N VAL A 438 5.64 8.89 -17.22
CA VAL A 438 6.30 10.07 -17.76
C VAL A 438 5.80 11.31 -17.03
N ARG A 439 6.62 11.81 -16.12
CA ARG A 439 6.45 13.08 -15.42
C ARG A 439 7.83 13.57 -15.05
N ALA A 440 8.27 14.67 -15.65
CA ALA A 440 9.57 15.23 -15.35
C ALA A 440 9.68 15.56 -13.85
N PRO A 441 10.64 14.96 -13.11
CA PRO A 441 10.90 15.35 -11.73
C PRO A 441 11.58 16.74 -11.69
N GLU A 442 11.73 17.28 -10.48
CA GLU A 442 12.60 18.46 -10.31
C GLU A 442 14.05 18.05 -10.59
N GLY A 443 14.80 18.96 -11.22
CA GLY A 443 16.18 18.70 -11.67
C GLY A 443 16.32 18.74 -13.19
N GLU A 444 17.56 18.67 -13.69
CA GLU A 444 17.85 18.65 -15.12
C GLU A 444 17.99 17.23 -15.67
N ARG A 445 18.42 16.28 -14.83
CA ARG A 445 18.62 14.89 -15.20
C ARG A 445 18.16 13.95 -14.09
N THR A 446 17.37 12.97 -14.48
CA THR A 446 16.94 11.86 -13.61
C THR A 446 16.92 10.57 -14.40
N GLU A 447 17.41 9.50 -13.78
CA GLU A 447 17.46 8.16 -14.33
C GLU A 447 16.76 7.18 -13.40
N PHE A 448 15.90 6.37 -13.96
CA PHE A 448 15.18 5.33 -13.25
C PHE A 448 15.33 4.00 -13.96
N SER A 449 15.88 2.99 -13.31
CA SER A 449 16.04 1.66 -13.90
C SER A 449 15.36 0.58 -13.06
N GLN A 450 14.80 -0.43 -13.75
CA GLN A 450 14.19 -1.60 -13.15
C GLN A 450 14.58 -2.85 -13.93
N LYS A 451 15.14 -3.86 -13.26
CA LYS A 451 15.29 -5.20 -13.84
C LYS A 451 13.91 -5.84 -14.03
N THR A 452 13.66 -6.32 -15.21
CA THR A 452 12.53 -7.19 -15.57
C THR A 452 13.04 -8.62 -15.77
N GLY A 453 12.14 -9.60 -15.91
CA GLY A 453 12.55 -11.00 -16.15
C GLY A 453 13.39 -11.21 -17.42
N ARG A 454 13.33 -10.27 -18.39
CA ARG A 454 14.01 -10.36 -19.71
C ARG A 454 15.14 -9.34 -19.90
N GLY A 455 15.41 -8.49 -18.89
CA GLY A 455 16.47 -7.48 -18.98
C GLY A 455 16.14 -6.23 -18.16
N THR A 456 16.56 -5.05 -18.61
CA THR A 456 16.36 -3.78 -17.87
C THR A 456 15.48 -2.85 -18.66
N ALA A 457 14.49 -2.26 -17.98
CA ALA A 457 13.73 -1.11 -18.43
C ALA A 457 14.35 0.15 -17.80
N LEU A 458 14.62 1.18 -18.61
CA LEU A 458 15.27 2.42 -18.21
C LEU A 458 14.45 3.61 -18.69
N LEU A 459 14.18 4.54 -17.79
CA LEU A 459 13.52 5.81 -18.06
C LEU A 459 14.47 6.94 -17.66
N GLU A 460 14.96 7.68 -18.64
CA GLU A 460 15.83 8.82 -18.43
C GLU A 460 15.10 10.11 -18.75
N TYR A 461 15.23 11.10 -17.86
CA TYR A 461 14.79 12.46 -18.11
C TYR A 461 15.98 13.37 -18.34
N ARG A 462 15.83 14.26 -19.33
CA ARG A 462 16.68 15.42 -19.54
C ARG A 462 15.75 16.63 -19.66
N LYS A 463 15.62 17.41 -18.58
CA LYS A 463 14.61 18.46 -18.41
C LYS A 463 13.20 17.85 -18.51
N ASP A 464 12.44 18.22 -19.54
CA ASP A 464 11.06 17.81 -19.81
C ASP A 464 10.94 16.67 -20.83
N VAL A 465 12.09 16.14 -21.30
CA VAL A 465 12.14 15.06 -22.29
C VAL A 465 12.48 13.74 -21.60
N ALA A 466 11.62 12.75 -21.75
CA ALA A 466 11.83 11.39 -21.29
C ALA A 466 12.30 10.50 -22.43
N GLU A 467 13.32 9.69 -22.19
CA GLU A 467 13.77 8.61 -23.08
C GLU A 467 13.45 7.26 -22.46
N LEU A 468 12.71 6.42 -23.19
CA LEU A 468 12.32 5.08 -22.79
C LEU A 468 13.23 4.07 -23.48
N THR A 469 13.94 3.26 -22.69
CA THR A 469 14.82 2.20 -23.20
C THR A 469 14.45 0.86 -22.57
N LEU A 470 14.28 -0.16 -23.38
CA LEU A 470 14.02 -1.53 -22.95
C LEU A 470 15.07 -2.47 -23.50
N HIS A 471 15.75 -3.22 -22.63
CA HIS A 471 16.80 -4.18 -22.99
C HIS A 471 17.93 -3.54 -23.84
N GLY A 472 18.29 -2.30 -23.53
CA GLY A 472 19.30 -1.52 -24.27
C GLY A 472 18.80 -0.93 -25.60
N LYS A 473 17.56 -1.16 -25.99
CA LYS A 473 16.98 -0.61 -27.21
C LYS A 473 16.05 0.55 -26.88
N LYS A 474 16.28 1.69 -27.52
CA LYS A 474 15.40 2.86 -27.41
C LYS A 474 14.02 2.57 -28.01
N LEU A 475 12.98 2.75 -27.18
CA LEU A 475 11.58 2.58 -27.58
C LEU A 475 10.98 3.88 -28.09
N ALA A 476 11.13 4.96 -27.33
CA ALA A 476 10.55 6.25 -27.65
C ALA A 476 11.27 7.39 -26.92
N THR A 477 11.08 8.60 -27.46
CA THR A 477 11.29 9.86 -26.74
C THR A 477 9.93 10.49 -26.52
N VAL A 478 9.67 11.00 -25.30
CA VAL A 478 8.36 11.49 -24.89
C VAL A 478 8.52 12.86 -24.21
N CYS A 479 7.64 13.81 -24.57
CA CYS A 479 7.50 15.09 -23.91
C CYS A 479 6.08 15.21 -23.34
N GLY A 480 5.94 15.76 -22.13
CA GLY A 480 4.67 15.93 -21.45
C GLY A 480 4.53 15.07 -20.21
N THR A 481 3.30 14.97 -19.68
CA THR A 481 2.98 14.22 -18.45
C THR A 481 1.88 13.20 -18.71
N GLY A 482 2.10 11.94 -18.32
CA GLY A 482 1.14 10.86 -18.47
C GLY A 482 1.77 9.50 -18.21
N ARG A 483 1.01 8.44 -18.40
CA ARG A 483 1.50 7.07 -18.33
C ARG A 483 1.41 6.44 -19.71
N LEU A 484 2.51 5.91 -20.23
CA LEU A 484 2.49 5.06 -21.40
C LEU A 484 2.47 3.59 -20.98
N ILE A 485 1.72 2.79 -21.72
CA ILE A 485 1.60 1.35 -21.51
C ILE A 485 2.17 0.66 -22.74
N THR A 486 3.12 -0.25 -22.51
CA THR A 486 3.65 -1.15 -23.55
C THR A 486 3.40 -2.60 -23.15
N ASP A 487 3.44 -3.51 -24.13
CA ASP A 487 3.65 -4.92 -23.82
C ASP A 487 5.09 -5.17 -23.30
N ARG A 488 5.40 -6.43 -23.00
CA ARG A 488 6.74 -6.83 -22.51
C ARG A 488 7.84 -6.73 -23.56
N GLU A 489 7.51 -6.62 -24.82
CA GLU A 489 8.40 -6.45 -25.97
C GLU A 489 8.61 -4.96 -26.32
N GLY A 490 7.87 -4.04 -25.69
CA GLY A 490 7.99 -2.60 -25.86
C GLY A 490 7.09 -1.99 -26.93
N LYS A 491 6.11 -2.74 -27.44
CA LYS A 491 5.09 -2.20 -28.35
C LYS A 491 4.15 -1.30 -27.55
N LEU A 492 4.00 -0.05 -28.00
CA LEU A 492 3.05 0.89 -27.44
C LEU A 492 1.61 0.39 -27.61
N MET A 493 0.82 0.46 -26.56
CA MET A 493 -0.57 0.00 -26.50
C MET A 493 -1.52 1.13 -26.16
N ALA A 494 -1.21 1.91 -25.12
CA ALA A 494 -2.08 2.97 -24.62
C ALA A 494 -1.30 4.09 -23.93
N ALA A 495 -1.96 5.23 -23.79
CA ALA A 495 -1.55 6.35 -22.95
C ALA A 495 -2.68 6.67 -21.95
N VAL A 496 -2.29 7.09 -20.73
CA VAL A 496 -3.23 7.43 -19.65
C VAL A 496 -2.92 8.81 -19.09
N GLY A 497 -3.96 9.63 -18.94
CA GLY A 497 -3.87 10.96 -18.34
C GLY A 497 -3.70 10.85 -16.82
N THR A 498 -2.53 11.23 -16.31
CA THR A 498 -2.20 11.22 -14.86
C THR A 498 -2.02 12.62 -14.28
N ALA A 499 -2.37 13.65 -15.02
CA ALA A 499 -2.39 15.04 -14.55
C ALA A 499 -3.80 15.45 -14.14
N GLU A 500 -3.92 16.44 -13.24
CA GLU A 500 -5.22 16.99 -12.79
C GLU A 500 -5.93 17.82 -13.86
N THR A 501 -5.22 18.18 -14.93
CA THR A 501 -5.75 18.94 -16.07
C THR A 501 -5.41 18.20 -17.36
N ALA A 502 -6.11 18.55 -18.44
CA ALA A 502 -5.79 18.04 -19.76
C ALA A 502 -4.34 18.36 -20.17
N VAL A 503 -3.67 17.38 -20.75
CA VAL A 503 -2.26 17.46 -21.17
C VAL A 503 -2.06 16.88 -22.55
N ASP A 504 -1.00 17.30 -23.24
CA ASP A 504 -0.55 16.71 -24.47
C ASP A 504 0.72 15.88 -24.24
N LEU A 505 0.70 14.63 -24.69
CA LEU A 505 1.87 13.79 -24.81
C LEU A 505 2.35 13.78 -26.25
N THR A 506 3.60 14.18 -26.48
CA THR A 506 4.24 14.05 -27.79
C THR A 506 5.25 12.90 -27.74
N MET A 507 5.09 11.92 -28.62
CA MET A 507 5.90 10.70 -28.69
C MET A 507 6.62 10.62 -30.02
N ALA A 508 7.92 10.35 -29.98
CA ALA A 508 8.73 10.05 -31.15
C ALA A 508 9.30 8.62 -31.01
N VAL A 509 8.76 7.71 -31.81
CA VAL A 509 9.22 6.32 -31.91
C VAL A 509 10.24 6.25 -33.06
N PRO A 510 11.41 5.56 -32.86
CA PRO A 510 12.40 5.43 -33.92
C PRO A 510 11.83 4.90 -35.24
N GLY A 511 12.09 5.60 -36.34
CA GLY A 511 11.59 5.23 -37.67
C GLY A 511 10.12 5.58 -37.95
N GLN A 512 9.41 6.24 -37.03
CA GLN A 512 8.03 6.67 -37.22
C GLN A 512 7.90 8.20 -37.14
N LYS A 513 6.82 8.73 -37.67
CA LYS A 513 6.47 10.15 -37.49
C LYS A 513 6.10 10.41 -36.03
N SER A 514 6.51 11.56 -35.49
CA SER A 514 6.10 11.99 -34.16
C SER A 514 4.56 12.06 -34.06
N ARG A 515 4.03 11.60 -32.93
CA ARG A 515 2.60 11.54 -32.63
C ARG A 515 2.28 12.36 -31.40
N ARG A 516 1.19 13.11 -31.45
CA ARG A 516 0.64 13.86 -30.31
C ARG A 516 -0.67 13.23 -29.88
N VAL A 517 -0.82 13.02 -28.56
CA VAL A 517 -2.04 12.50 -27.95
C VAL A 517 -2.48 13.50 -26.90
N HIS A 518 -3.73 13.98 -27.02
CA HIS A 518 -4.38 14.80 -26.01
C HIS A 518 -5.07 13.88 -24.99
N LEU A 519 -4.85 14.11 -23.69
CA LEU A 519 -5.39 13.27 -22.63
C LEU A 519 -6.09 14.14 -21.59
N LEU A 520 -7.33 13.82 -21.31
CA LEU A 520 -8.05 14.33 -20.15
C LEU A 520 -7.59 13.60 -18.88
N PRO A 521 -7.81 14.15 -17.66
CA PRO A 521 -7.57 13.44 -16.42
C PRO A 521 -8.26 12.07 -16.42
N ASN A 522 -7.51 11.02 -16.07
CA ASN A 522 -7.98 9.63 -16.02
C ASN A 522 -8.36 8.99 -17.36
N GLU A 523 -8.25 9.71 -18.47
CA GLU A 523 -8.53 9.16 -19.79
C GLU A 523 -7.48 8.13 -20.18
N ARG A 524 -7.95 7.02 -20.80
CA ARG A 524 -7.10 6.03 -21.46
C ARG A 524 -7.35 6.11 -22.97
N ALA A 525 -6.31 6.42 -23.72
CA ALA A 525 -6.33 6.46 -25.18
C ALA A 525 -5.45 5.35 -25.75
N GLU A 526 -5.92 4.65 -26.79
CA GLU A 526 -5.11 3.70 -27.57
C GLU A 526 -4.10 4.47 -28.44
N VAL A 527 -2.87 3.93 -28.57
CA VAL A 527 -1.77 4.63 -29.27
C VAL A 527 -1.06 3.73 -30.29
#